data_be852a24a6596adf92f460a334d5d603
#
_entry.id   be852a24a6596adf92f460a334d5d603
#
_cell.length_a   1.000
_cell.length_b   1.000
_cell.length_c   1.000
_cell.angle_alpha   90.00
_cell.angle_beta   90.00
_cell.angle_gamma   90.00
#
_symmetry.space_group_name_H-M   'P 1'
#
loop_
_entity.id
_entity.type
_entity.pdbx_description
1 polymer ?
#
loop_
_entity_poly.entity_id
_entity_poly.type
_entity_poly.pdbx_seq_one_letter_code
_entity_poly.pdbx_strand_id
1 'polypeptide(L)'
;MGQGAAAPMSRHQRVPLIAVLDGARDLLRLAATNPRRYPGLLESAAHGTQARYDILFAFPRESLTLQRDGRVRDESGRDRGDRFIDALDTTWAAERNTSSRAAQQLPPFRGGWLLFLGYELAAEIEPRLRAMPAAPDDSVPVALALRCPAAIVVDHANDCVHLIAESGGEAMLDAMRDDLERADLDAVTPMRAAAFPVPRIDEDEPGPFLRGVAAIHEHLRAGDVFQVNLSREWRAKVAADIAPAQLFANLRQANPAPFAGLLQWRDWSVLSSSPERLVSVRGNVASTRPIAGTRARLGGDDDVARLRELIGHPKERAEHVMLIDLERNDLGRVCVPGSVVVDELMTLESYAHVHHIVSNVRGTLRPGVSPGAIIRAVFPGGTITGCPKVRTMQIIAELEGVGRGAYTGSLGYLNTDGDMDLNILIRSLEMRAGSLRFRAGAGIVADSIGERELDETRAKARGLLRALGAA
;
A
#
# COMPACT_ATOMS: atom_id res chain seq x y z
N MET A 1 -26.77 -17.43 49.81
CA MET A 1 -26.97 -16.81 48.49
C MET A 1 -25.81 -15.89 48.26
N GLY A 2 -24.76 -16.39 47.61
CA GLY A 2 -23.58 -15.62 47.28
C GLY A 2 -23.69 -15.14 45.81
N GLN A 3 -23.85 -13.83 45.63
CA GLN A 3 -23.73 -13.21 44.31
C GLN A 3 -22.24 -13.24 43.93
N GLY A 4 -21.91 -14.07 42.98
CA GLY A 4 -20.61 -14.05 42.33
C GLY A 4 -20.46 -12.76 41.50
N ALA A 5 -19.71 -11.81 42.05
CA ALA A 5 -19.26 -10.66 41.27
C ALA A 5 -18.37 -11.16 40.15
N ALA A 6 -18.79 -10.95 38.89
CA ALA A 6 -17.95 -11.19 37.73
C ALA A 6 -16.65 -10.35 37.85
N ALA A 7 -15.52 -11.02 37.83
CA ALA A 7 -14.22 -10.34 37.83
C ALA A 7 -14.15 -9.38 36.63
N PRO A 8 -13.62 -8.16 36.80
CA PRO A 8 -13.45 -7.23 35.67
C PRO A 8 -12.54 -7.88 34.64
N MET A 9 -13.01 -8.03 33.38
CA MET A 9 -12.21 -8.51 32.25
C MET A 9 -10.92 -7.68 32.18
N SER A 10 -9.79 -8.34 32.17
CA SER A 10 -8.51 -7.66 32.06
C SER A 10 -8.52 -6.77 30.79
N ARG A 11 -7.90 -5.58 30.85
CA ARG A 11 -7.86 -4.59 29.73
C ARG A 11 -7.35 -5.17 28.40
N HIS A 12 -6.87 -6.41 28.37
CA HIS A 12 -6.21 -7.06 27.25
C HIS A 12 -7.05 -8.08 26.48
N GLN A 13 -8.34 -8.25 26.83
CA GLN A 13 -9.23 -9.20 26.15
C GLN A 13 -10.52 -8.50 25.72
N ARG A 14 -10.48 -7.79 24.59
CA ARG A 14 -11.66 -7.13 24.02
C ARG A 14 -12.03 -7.81 22.71
N VAL A 15 -13.19 -8.43 22.67
CA VAL A 15 -13.75 -9.02 21.45
C VAL A 15 -14.38 -7.88 20.61
N PRO A 16 -14.07 -7.77 19.32
CA PRO A 16 -14.73 -6.79 18.47
C PRO A 16 -16.22 -7.10 18.33
N LEU A 17 -17.03 -6.07 18.24
CA LEU A 17 -18.44 -6.16 17.87
C LEU A 17 -18.53 -6.32 16.36
N ILE A 18 -19.32 -7.28 15.88
CA ILE A 18 -19.51 -7.53 14.47
C ILE A 18 -21.01 -7.69 14.20
N ALA A 19 -21.54 -6.87 13.29
CA ALA A 19 -22.85 -7.07 12.68
C ALA A 19 -22.66 -7.44 11.20
N VAL A 20 -23.48 -8.35 10.67
CA VAL A 20 -23.39 -8.83 9.30
C VAL A 20 -24.65 -8.41 8.54
N LEU A 21 -24.48 -7.89 7.34
CA LEU A 21 -25.55 -7.52 6.41
C LEU A 21 -25.35 -8.31 5.10
N ASP A 22 -26.43 -8.72 4.47
CA ASP A 22 -26.40 -9.45 3.20
C ASP A 22 -26.10 -8.54 2.02
N GLY A 23 -25.43 -9.10 1.02
CA GLY A 23 -25.09 -8.48 -0.26
C GLY A 23 -23.92 -7.47 -0.17
N ALA A 24 -23.02 -7.56 -1.13
CA ALA A 24 -21.90 -6.62 -1.25
C ALA A 24 -22.35 -5.19 -1.56
N ARG A 25 -21.57 -4.20 -1.15
CA ARG A 25 -21.82 -2.76 -1.32
C ARG A 25 -20.61 -2.04 -1.92
N ASP A 26 -20.87 -0.99 -2.73
CA ASP A 26 -19.81 -0.07 -3.16
C ASP A 26 -19.54 0.97 -2.05
N LEU A 27 -18.44 0.80 -1.33
CA LEU A 27 -18.08 1.63 -0.18
C LEU A 27 -17.51 3.00 -0.58
N LEU A 28 -17.13 3.21 -1.86
CA LEU A 28 -16.52 4.46 -2.30
C LEU A 28 -17.45 5.67 -2.14
N ARG A 29 -18.76 5.47 -2.26
CA ARG A 29 -19.75 6.53 -2.04
C ARG A 29 -19.69 7.08 -0.61
N LEU A 30 -19.54 6.22 0.39
CA LEU A 30 -19.39 6.65 1.79
C LEU A 30 -18.09 7.43 2.00
N ALA A 31 -16.99 6.97 1.41
CA ALA A 31 -15.71 7.69 1.44
C ALA A 31 -15.81 9.07 0.75
N ALA A 32 -16.63 9.19 -0.30
CA ALA A 32 -16.87 10.44 -1.02
C ALA A 32 -17.74 11.44 -0.23
N THR A 33 -18.82 10.95 0.38
CA THR A 33 -19.81 11.82 1.04
C THR A 33 -19.38 12.26 2.45
N ASN A 34 -18.59 11.43 3.14
CA ASN A 34 -18.12 11.73 4.50
C ASN A 34 -16.65 11.33 4.74
N PRO A 35 -15.69 12.00 4.08
CA PRO A 35 -14.27 11.67 4.20
C PRO A 35 -13.71 11.86 5.62
N ARG A 36 -14.35 12.69 6.45
CA ARG A 36 -13.95 12.84 7.86
C ARG A 36 -14.29 11.62 8.71
N ARG A 37 -15.42 10.97 8.45
CA ARG A 37 -15.81 9.71 9.12
C ARG A 37 -15.12 8.52 8.48
N TYR A 38 -14.93 8.53 7.15
CA TYR A 38 -14.39 7.45 6.34
C TYR A 38 -13.11 7.90 5.61
N PRO A 39 -11.99 8.04 6.31
CA PRO A 39 -10.77 8.64 5.76
C PRO A 39 -10.00 7.74 4.79
N GLY A 40 -10.30 6.46 4.75
CA GLY A 40 -9.57 5.52 3.91
C GLY A 40 -10.40 4.32 3.49
N LEU A 41 -10.16 3.91 2.24
CA LEU A 41 -10.75 2.74 1.61
C LEU A 41 -9.63 1.90 1.00
N LEU A 42 -9.56 0.64 1.34
CA LEU A 42 -8.73 -0.34 0.63
C LEU A 42 -9.66 -1.27 -0.14
N GLU A 43 -9.38 -1.47 -1.42
CA GLU A 43 -10.21 -2.27 -2.32
C GLU A 43 -9.39 -3.34 -3.05
N SER A 44 -10.01 -4.48 -3.23
CA SER A 44 -9.55 -5.52 -4.14
C SER A 44 -10.27 -5.38 -5.49
N ALA A 45 -9.92 -4.30 -6.23
CA ALA A 45 -10.62 -3.94 -7.47
C ALA A 45 -10.39 -4.90 -8.66
N ALA A 46 -9.37 -5.76 -8.59
CA ALA A 46 -9.09 -6.76 -9.61
C ALA A 46 -9.67 -8.13 -9.20
N HIS A 47 -10.48 -8.76 -10.06
CA HIS A 47 -10.95 -10.12 -9.84
C HIS A 47 -9.77 -11.11 -9.86
N GLY A 48 -9.66 -11.95 -8.82
CA GLY A 48 -8.59 -12.94 -8.68
C GLY A 48 -8.53 -13.53 -7.28
N THR A 49 -7.59 -14.43 -7.02
CA THR A 49 -7.44 -15.15 -5.74
C THR A 49 -7.14 -14.23 -4.54
N GLN A 50 -6.63 -13.02 -4.79
CA GLN A 50 -6.33 -12.01 -3.77
C GLN A 50 -7.49 -11.02 -3.54
N ALA A 51 -8.52 -11.03 -4.39
CA ALA A 51 -9.63 -10.08 -4.38
C ALA A 51 -10.77 -10.58 -3.47
N ARG A 52 -10.60 -10.49 -2.16
CA ARG A 52 -11.63 -10.96 -1.24
C ARG A 52 -12.31 -9.84 -0.45
N TYR A 53 -11.55 -8.85 0.00
CA TYR A 53 -12.08 -7.87 0.94
C TYR A 53 -11.92 -6.44 0.46
N ASP A 54 -12.97 -5.61 0.67
CA ASP A 54 -12.83 -4.16 0.70
C ASP A 54 -12.99 -3.69 2.13
N ILE A 55 -12.19 -2.70 2.55
CA ILE A 55 -12.14 -2.20 3.92
C ILE A 55 -12.28 -0.69 3.92
N LEU A 56 -13.39 -0.18 4.45
CA LEU A 56 -13.63 1.24 4.69
C LEU A 56 -13.38 1.56 6.16
N PHE A 57 -12.31 2.25 6.46
CA PHE A 57 -11.95 2.66 7.82
C PHE A 57 -12.90 3.74 8.32
N ALA A 58 -13.30 3.66 9.59
CA ALA A 58 -14.33 4.52 10.14
C ALA A 58 -13.95 5.11 11.49
N PHE A 59 -14.50 6.30 11.77
CA PHE A 59 -14.40 7.03 13.04
C PHE A 59 -12.95 7.28 13.49
N PRO A 60 -12.13 7.96 12.67
CA PRO A 60 -10.78 8.28 13.07
C PRO A 60 -10.77 9.13 14.35
N ARG A 61 -9.88 8.81 15.30
CA ARG A 61 -9.81 9.47 16.62
C ARG A 61 -8.52 10.24 16.82
N GLU A 62 -7.40 9.55 16.65
CA GLU A 62 -6.07 10.05 16.94
C GLU A 62 -5.17 9.80 15.73
N SER A 63 -4.18 10.65 15.56
CA SER A 63 -3.16 10.47 14.53
C SER A 63 -1.76 10.62 15.11
N LEU A 64 -0.83 9.85 14.55
CA LEU A 64 0.61 10.10 14.65
C LEU A 64 1.10 10.51 13.26
N THR A 65 1.80 11.62 13.17
CA THR A 65 2.36 12.12 11.90
C THR A 65 3.85 12.39 12.07
N LEU A 66 4.67 11.80 11.17
CA LEU A 66 6.04 12.23 10.99
C LEU A 66 6.05 13.38 9.99
N GLN A 67 6.49 14.53 10.43
CA GLN A 67 6.62 15.72 9.59
C GLN A 67 8.02 15.80 8.95
N ARG A 68 8.16 16.64 7.94
CA ARG A 68 9.44 16.84 7.24
C ARG A 68 10.55 17.38 8.15
N ASP A 69 10.21 18.07 9.23
CA ASP A 69 11.15 18.54 10.26
C ASP A 69 11.75 17.40 11.12
N GLY A 70 11.38 16.15 10.80
CA GLY A 70 11.82 14.96 11.53
C GLY A 70 11.14 14.77 12.89
N ARG A 71 10.06 15.53 13.18
CA ARG A 71 9.33 15.39 14.45
C ARG A 71 8.03 14.61 14.26
N VAL A 72 7.78 13.71 15.20
CA VAL A 72 6.52 12.98 15.31
C VAL A 72 5.56 13.79 16.17
N ARG A 73 4.36 14.05 15.67
CA ARG A 73 3.31 14.78 16.39
C ARG A 73 2.03 13.97 16.45
N ASP A 74 1.33 14.08 17.58
CA ASP A 74 -0.02 13.53 17.71
C ASP A 74 -1.07 14.53 17.18
N GLU A 75 -2.36 14.16 17.22
CA GLU A 75 -3.49 14.98 16.74
C GLU A 75 -3.55 16.35 17.41
N SER A 76 -3.14 16.47 18.69
CA SER A 76 -3.09 17.75 19.44
C SER A 76 -1.86 18.60 19.11
N GLY A 77 -0.96 18.12 18.23
CA GLY A 77 0.31 18.76 17.91
C GLY A 77 1.42 18.52 18.95
N ARG A 78 1.18 17.68 19.97
CA ARG A 78 2.20 17.33 20.96
C ARG A 78 3.30 16.53 20.32
N ASP A 79 4.53 16.88 20.65
CA ASP A 79 5.73 16.14 20.23
C ASP A 79 5.80 14.74 20.86
N ARG A 80 5.97 13.73 20.03
CA ARG A 80 6.07 12.31 20.41
C ARG A 80 7.46 11.73 20.09
N GLY A 81 8.44 12.59 19.80
CA GLY A 81 9.81 12.22 19.48
C GLY A 81 10.19 12.43 18.01
N ASP A 82 11.27 11.81 17.60
CA ASP A 82 11.85 11.93 16.25
C ASP A 82 11.83 10.59 15.48
N ARG A 83 11.22 9.55 16.05
CA ARG A 83 11.16 8.21 15.46
C ARG A 83 9.71 7.74 15.39
N PHE A 84 9.16 7.77 14.18
CA PHE A 84 7.77 7.43 13.95
C PHE A 84 7.45 5.97 14.28
N ILE A 85 8.33 5.05 13.88
CA ILE A 85 8.11 3.61 14.09
C ILE A 85 8.16 3.28 15.59
N ASP A 86 9.02 3.96 16.38
CA ASP A 86 9.08 3.78 17.85
C ASP A 86 7.81 4.34 18.52
N ALA A 87 7.32 5.49 18.07
CA ALA A 87 6.07 6.08 18.55
C ALA A 87 4.86 5.19 18.20
N LEU A 88 4.83 4.61 17.00
CA LEU A 88 3.80 3.65 16.57
C LEU A 88 3.83 2.39 17.44
N ASP A 89 5.01 1.78 17.67
CA ASP A 89 5.16 0.60 18.51
C ASP A 89 4.72 0.88 19.97
N THR A 90 5.07 2.05 20.50
CA THR A 90 4.67 2.48 21.85
C THR A 90 3.14 2.60 21.95
N THR A 91 2.50 3.25 20.98
CA THR A 91 1.05 3.41 20.95
C THR A 91 0.35 2.07 20.76
N TRP A 92 0.83 1.24 19.84
CA TRP A 92 0.32 -0.09 19.62
C TRP A 92 0.43 -0.97 20.88
N ALA A 93 1.58 -0.97 21.55
CA ALA A 93 1.80 -1.77 22.77
C ALA A 93 0.84 -1.37 23.90
N ALA A 94 0.50 -0.07 24.04
CA ALA A 94 -0.44 0.43 25.02
C ALA A 94 -1.89 -0.02 24.77
N GLU A 95 -2.25 -0.27 23.50
CA GLU A 95 -3.59 -0.67 23.07
C GLU A 95 -3.70 -2.14 22.64
N ARG A 96 -2.60 -2.88 22.72
CA ARG A 96 -2.51 -4.25 22.25
C ARG A 96 -3.63 -5.13 22.80
N ASN A 97 -4.32 -5.84 21.88
CA ASN A 97 -5.34 -6.82 22.19
C ASN A 97 -4.81 -8.24 21.97
N THR A 98 -4.80 -9.08 23.01
CA THR A 98 -4.28 -10.46 22.96
C THR A 98 -5.35 -11.53 22.78
N SER A 99 -6.65 -11.15 22.76
CA SER A 99 -7.77 -12.12 22.76
C SER A 99 -8.01 -12.81 21.41
N SER A 100 -7.36 -12.41 20.34
CA SER A 100 -7.77 -12.79 18.98
C SER A 100 -7.09 -14.03 18.41
N ARG A 101 -6.38 -14.85 19.19
CA ARG A 101 -5.74 -16.07 18.68
C ARG A 101 -6.70 -17.13 18.08
N ALA A 102 -8.02 -16.98 18.27
CA ALA A 102 -9.04 -17.78 17.58
C ALA A 102 -9.43 -17.23 16.18
N ALA A 103 -8.66 -16.32 15.63
CA ALA A 103 -9.04 -15.35 14.62
C ALA A 103 -8.97 -15.84 13.15
N GLN A 104 -8.89 -17.13 12.86
CA GLN A 104 -8.82 -17.61 11.46
C GLN A 104 -10.10 -17.36 10.65
N GLN A 105 -11.19 -16.94 11.30
CA GLN A 105 -12.49 -16.66 10.66
C GLN A 105 -12.94 -15.20 10.79
N LEU A 106 -12.17 -14.33 11.44
CA LEU A 106 -12.54 -12.93 11.62
C LEU A 106 -12.21 -12.08 10.39
N PRO A 107 -12.96 -10.99 10.15
CA PRO A 107 -12.64 -10.03 9.09
C PRO A 107 -11.22 -9.47 9.21
N PRO A 108 -10.62 -9.02 8.09
CA PRO A 108 -9.19 -8.64 8.07
C PRO A 108 -8.85 -7.47 8.98
N PHE A 109 -9.71 -6.47 9.09
CA PHE A 109 -9.54 -5.34 10.00
C PHE A 109 -10.56 -5.43 11.16
N ARG A 110 -10.08 -5.21 12.39
CA ARG A 110 -10.86 -5.41 13.64
C ARG A 110 -10.67 -4.28 14.64
N GLY A 111 -10.24 -3.11 14.17
CA GLY A 111 -9.80 -1.99 14.99
C GLY A 111 -8.26 -1.92 15.05
N GLY A 112 -7.75 -0.69 14.92
CA GLY A 112 -6.32 -0.44 14.84
C GLY A 112 -6.02 0.85 14.09
N TRP A 113 -5.07 0.81 13.19
CA TRP A 113 -4.57 1.99 12.47
C TRP A 113 -4.61 1.80 10.95
N LEU A 114 -5.07 2.82 10.24
CA LEU A 114 -4.77 3.03 8.84
C LEU A 114 -3.38 3.67 8.76
N LEU A 115 -2.47 3.06 8.00
CA LEU A 115 -1.07 3.47 7.90
C LEU A 115 -0.75 4.00 6.51
N PHE A 116 -0.06 5.13 6.46
CA PHE A 116 0.66 5.61 5.29
C PHE A 116 2.13 5.78 5.66
N LEU A 117 3.02 5.20 4.86
CA LEU A 117 4.47 5.26 5.02
C LEU A 117 5.04 5.81 3.72
N GLY A 118 5.46 7.07 3.70
CA GLY A 118 6.16 7.65 2.55
C GLY A 118 7.59 7.11 2.44
N TYR A 119 8.16 7.16 1.25
CA TYR A 119 9.47 6.59 0.95
C TYR A 119 10.58 7.13 1.87
N GLU A 120 10.51 8.41 2.23
CA GLU A 120 11.50 9.09 3.07
C GLU A 120 11.56 8.55 4.51
N LEU A 121 10.56 7.76 4.97
CA LEU A 121 10.65 7.03 6.23
C LEU A 121 11.86 6.08 6.28
N ALA A 122 12.39 5.68 5.11
CA ALA A 122 13.61 4.89 5.00
C ALA A 122 14.81 5.55 5.72
N ALA A 123 14.87 6.87 5.82
CA ALA A 123 15.92 7.59 6.54
C ALA A 123 15.86 7.38 8.07
N GLU A 124 14.69 7.07 8.63
CA GLU A 124 14.57 6.65 10.04
C GLU A 124 15.09 5.22 10.24
N ILE A 125 14.86 4.35 9.26
CA ILE A 125 15.22 2.93 9.33
C ILE A 125 16.73 2.75 9.12
N GLU A 126 17.28 3.43 8.12
CA GLU A 126 18.71 3.32 7.75
C GLU A 126 19.39 4.70 7.88
N PRO A 127 20.16 4.94 8.95
CA PRO A 127 20.78 6.24 9.22
C PRO A 127 21.72 6.75 8.12
N ARG A 128 22.25 5.87 7.26
CA ARG A 128 23.08 6.22 6.11
C ARG A 128 22.31 7.00 5.03
N LEU A 129 20.98 7.01 5.11
CA LEU A 129 20.09 7.70 4.19
C LEU A 129 19.59 9.05 4.70
N ARG A 130 20.10 9.57 5.83
CA ARG A 130 19.66 10.85 6.42
C ARG A 130 19.84 12.06 5.50
N ALA A 131 20.72 11.96 4.51
CA ALA A 131 20.93 12.99 3.50
C ALA A 131 20.04 12.85 2.26
N MET A 132 19.02 11.96 2.29
CA MET A 132 18.07 11.81 1.19
C MET A 132 17.33 13.12 0.93
N PRO A 133 17.04 13.44 -0.35
CA PRO A 133 16.17 14.55 -0.69
C PRO A 133 14.80 14.38 -0.02
N ALA A 134 14.27 15.44 0.52
CA ALA A 134 12.94 15.45 1.10
C ALA A 134 11.86 15.47 0.00
N ALA A 135 10.65 14.97 0.34
CA ALA A 135 9.50 15.06 -0.55
C ALA A 135 9.23 16.52 -0.97
N PRO A 136 8.74 16.77 -2.20
CA PRO A 136 8.61 18.14 -2.74
C PRO A 136 7.64 19.05 -1.99
N ASP A 137 6.68 18.50 -1.23
CA ASP A 137 5.66 19.26 -0.50
C ASP A 137 5.84 19.13 1.03
N ASP A 138 6.12 20.24 1.70
CA ASP A 138 6.40 20.30 3.14
C ASP A 138 5.21 19.99 4.03
N SER A 139 3.99 20.09 3.49
CA SER A 139 2.75 19.93 4.24
C SER A 139 2.22 18.48 4.21
N VAL A 140 2.80 17.64 3.35
CA VAL A 140 2.49 16.21 3.29
C VAL A 140 3.31 15.49 4.35
N PRO A 141 2.69 14.63 5.18
CA PRO A 141 3.43 13.87 6.18
C PRO A 141 4.36 12.86 5.50
N VAL A 142 5.54 12.64 6.09
CA VAL A 142 6.44 11.54 5.72
C VAL A 142 5.83 10.20 6.12
N ALA A 143 5.11 10.15 7.25
CA ALA A 143 4.34 8.97 7.64
C ALA A 143 3.13 9.39 8.47
N LEU A 144 2.07 8.58 8.39
CA LEU A 144 0.81 8.79 9.11
C LEU A 144 0.33 7.45 9.67
N ALA A 145 -0.06 7.43 10.94
CA ALA A 145 -0.86 6.37 11.55
C ALA A 145 -2.15 6.99 12.07
N LEU A 146 -3.28 6.61 11.50
CA LEU A 146 -4.59 7.13 11.83
C LEU A 146 -5.38 6.06 12.59
N ARG A 147 -5.67 6.32 13.85
CA ARG A 147 -6.39 5.39 14.73
C ARG A 147 -7.86 5.29 14.33
N CYS A 148 -8.27 4.10 13.88
CA CYS A 148 -9.65 3.80 13.46
C CYS A 148 -10.20 2.64 14.32
N PRO A 149 -11.16 2.88 15.23
CA PRO A 149 -11.74 1.85 16.09
C PRO A 149 -12.82 1.02 15.39
N ALA A 150 -13.23 1.39 14.18
CA ALA A 150 -14.30 0.74 13.43
C ALA A 150 -14.01 0.70 11.94
N ALA A 151 -14.70 -0.20 11.24
CA ALA A 151 -14.66 -0.31 9.78
C ALA A 151 -15.92 -0.98 9.24
N ILE A 152 -16.19 -0.74 7.95
CA ILE A 152 -17.09 -1.54 7.13
C ILE A 152 -16.23 -2.42 6.23
N VAL A 153 -16.47 -3.73 6.25
CA VAL A 153 -15.70 -4.69 5.45
C VAL A 153 -16.64 -5.49 4.56
N VAL A 154 -16.47 -5.39 3.25
CA VAL A 154 -17.15 -6.26 2.26
C VAL A 154 -16.36 -7.53 2.11
N ASP A 155 -17.00 -8.69 2.24
CA ASP A 155 -16.46 -10.01 1.89
C ASP A 155 -17.10 -10.48 0.58
N HIS A 156 -16.39 -10.30 -0.51
CA HIS A 156 -16.86 -10.67 -1.85
C HIS A 156 -17.03 -12.18 -2.04
N ALA A 157 -16.31 -13.00 -1.25
CA ALA A 157 -16.43 -14.45 -1.33
C ALA A 157 -17.72 -14.97 -0.69
N ASN A 158 -18.23 -14.26 0.32
CA ASN A 158 -19.45 -14.62 1.04
C ASN A 158 -20.64 -13.71 0.71
N ASP A 159 -20.46 -12.74 -0.20
CA ASP A 159 -21.46 -11.74 -0.59
C ASP A 159 -22.14 -11.07 0.63
N CYS A 160 -21.31 -10.57 1.56
CA CYS A 160 -21.80 -9.92 2.78
C CYS A 160 -20.95 -8.73 3.19
N VAL A 161 -21.52 -7.91 4.06
CA VAL A 161 -20.88 -6.74 4.67
C VAL A 161 -20.78 -6.95 6.17
N HIS A 162 -19.58 -6.78 6.72
CA HIS A 162 -19.33 -6.78 8.16
C HIS A 162 -19.21 -5.33 8.64
N LEU A 163 -20.07 -4.90 9.55
CA LEU A 163 -19.89 -3.70 10.35
C LEU A 163 -19.09 -4.10 11.59
N ILE A 164 -17.94 -3.48 11.80
CA ILE A 164 -17.00 -3.87 12.84
C ILE A 164 -16.70 -2.67 13.71
N ALA A 165 -16.76 -2.85 15.03
CA ALA A 165 -16.31 -1.85 15.99
C ALA A 165 -15.59 -2.53 17.17
N GLU A 166 -14.68 -1.82 17.78
CA GLU A 166 -14.08 -2.25 19.05
C GLU A 166 -15.15 -2.31 20.16
N SER A 167 -14.88 -3.07 21.22
CA SER A 167 -15.77 -3.21 22.37
C SER A 167 -16.22 -1.84 22.92
N GLY A 168 -17.54 -1.66 23.11
CA GLY A 168 -18.15 -0.38 23.48
C GLY A 168 -18.43 0.55 22.31
N GLY A 169 -18.38 0.04 21.08
CA GLY A 169 -18.62 0.79 19.84
C GLY A 169 -20.01 0.56 19.23
N GLU A 170 -21.04 0.19 20.01
CA GLU A 170 -22.40 -0.09 19.52
C GLU A 170 -22.97 1.08 18.72
N ALA A 171 -22.81 2.31 19.20
CA ALA A 171 -23.25 3.51 18.51
C ALA A 171 -22.54 3.74 17.16
N MET A 172 -21.29 3.23 17.00
CA MET A 172 -20.58 3.28 15.72
C MET A 172 -21.17 2.27 14.71
N LEU A 173 -21.57 1.07 15.19
CA LEU A 173 -22.26 0.08 14.34
C LEU A 173 -23.59 0.64 13.81
N ASP A 174 -24.39 1.25 14.68
CA ASP A 174 -25.68 1.85 14.29
C ASP A 174 -25.47 2.99 13.28
N ALA A 175 -24.51 3.88 13.53
CA ALA A 175 -24.21 4.98 12.61
C ALA A 175 -23.69 4.48 11.25
N MET A 176 -22.89 3.40 11.21
CA MET A 176 -22.45 2.80 9.93
C MET A 176 -23.63 2.16 9.18
N ARG A 177 -24.56 1.51 9.90
CA ARG A 177 -25.78 0.95 9.30
C ARG A 177 -26.64 2.04 8.68
N ASP A 178 -26.91 3.13 9.43
CA ASP A 178 -27.68 4.27 8.96
C ASP A 178 -27.04 4.94 7.72
N ASP A 179 -25.68 5.02 7.69
CA ASP A 179 -24.96 5.60 6.56
C ASP A 179 -25.07 4.70 5.31
N LEU A 180 -25.01 3.37 5.46
CA LEU A 180 -25.21 2.42 4.36
C LEU A 180 -26.65 2.47 3.84
N GLU A 181 -27.65 2.46 4.71
CA GLU A 181 -29.06 2.53 4.32
C GLU A 181 -29.35 3.81 3.55
N ARG A 182 -28.80 4.95 3.98
CA ARG A 182 -28.92 6.22 3.23
C ARG A 182 -28.23 6.16 1.88
N ALA A 183 -27.02 5.58 1.83
CA ALA A 183 -26.29 5.43 0.58
C ALA A 183 -27.00 4.50 -0.42
N ASP A 184 -27.67 3.46 0.06
CA ASP A 184 -28.45 2.53 -0.75
C ASP A 184 -29.73 3.20 -1.32
N LEU A 185 -30.42 4.06 -0.53
CA LEU A 185 -31.57 4.84 -0.99
C LEU A 185 -31.20 5.84 -2.09
N ASP A 186 -29.99 6.43 -2.01
CA ASP A 186 -29.47 7.37 -3.00
C ASP A 186 -28.83 6.67 -4.22
N ALA A 187 -28.61 5.36 -4.14
CA ALA A 187 -27.82 4.61 -5.10
C ALA A 187 -28.66 3.77 -6.06
N VAL A 188 -29.08 4.36 -7.15
CA VAL A 188 -29.53 3.58 -8.34
C VAL A 188 -28.33 2.98 -9.09
N THR A 189 -27.08 3.41 -8.81
CA THR A 189 -25.91 3.00 -9.60
C THR A 189 -24.62 3.15 -8.77
N PRO A 190 -23.63 2.21 -8.89
CA PRO A 190 -22.28 2.39 -8.33
C PRO A 190 -21.67 3.73 -8.73
N MET A 191 -20.77 4.27 -7.89
CA MET A 191 -20.06 5.50 -8.24
C MET A 191 -19.23 5.26 -9.51
N ARG A 192 -19.73 5.79 -10.64
CA ARG A 192 -19.10 5.59 -11.95
C ARG A 192 -18.00 6.61 -12.17
N ALA A 193 -17.02 6.23 -12.99
CA ALA A 193 -16.06 7.16 -13.53
C ALA A 193 -16.81 8.31 -14.25
N ALA A 194 -16.42 9.54 -13.94
CA ALA A 194 -16.96 10.73 -14.59
C ALA A 194 -15.91 11.33 -15.53
N ALA A 195 -16.37 11.80 -16.66
CA ALA A 195 -15.54 12.61 -17.52
C ALA A 195 -15.33 13.99 -16.86
N PHE A 196 -14.10 14.42 -16.77
CA PHE A 196 -13.74 15.80 -16.44
C PHE A 196 -12.77 16.33 -17.50
N PRO A 197 -12.60 17.66 -17.60
CA PRO A 197 -11.66 18.23 -18.57
C PRO A 197 -10.29 17.60 -18.42
N VAL A 198 -9.73 17.08 -19.51
CA VAL A 198 -8.40 16.47 -19.51
C VAL A 198 -7.37 17.53 -19.06
N PRO A 199 -6.66 17.32 -17.98
CA PRO A 199 -5.67 18.27 -17.52
C PRO A 199 -4.45 18.28 -18.47
N ARG A 200 -3.75 19.40 -18.49
CA ARG A 200 -2.40 19.40 -19.06
C ARG A 200 -1.51 18.50 -18.18
N ILE A 201 -0.85 17.54 -18.81
CA ILE A 201 0.10 16.65 -18.15
C ILE A 201 1.52 17.14 -18.50
N ASP A 202 2.29 17.46 -17.46
CA ASP A 202 3.69 17.79 -17.57
C ASP A 202 4.51 16.54 -17.17
N GLU A 203 5.19 15.92 -18.15
CA GLU A 203 6.09 14.78 -17.98
C GLU A 203 7.51 15.30 -17.78
N ASP A 204 8.29 14.73 -16.84
CA ASP A 204 9.71 15.06 -16.70
C ASP A 204 10.47 14.82 -18.00
N GLU A 205 11.43 15.69 -18.30
CA GLU A 205 12.26 15.59 -19.48
C GLU A 205 13.00 14.25 -19.55
N PRO A 206 13.12 13.61 -20.73
CA PRO A 206 13.81 12.31 -20.88
C PRO A 206 15.29 12.35 -20.53
N GLY A 207 15.97 13.47 -20.79
CA GLY A 207 17.43 13.59 -20.67
C GLY A 207 18.00 13.22 -19.30
N PRO A 208 17.48 13.74 -18.16
CA PRO A 208 17.95 13.34 -16.84
C PRO A 208 17.81 11.83 -16.57
N PHE A 209 16.70 11.22 -16.96
CA PHE A 209 16.47 9.78 -16.80
C PHE A 209 17.50 8.96 -17.62
N LEU A 210 17.72 9.30 -18.88
CA LEU A 210 18.69 8.59 -19.73
C LEU A 210 20.12 8.71 -19.19
N ARG A 211 20.51 9.90 -18.67
CA ARG A 211 21.82 10.05 -18.00
C ARG A 211 21.88 9.22 -16.71
N GLY A 212 20.76 9.14 -15.94
CA GLY A 212 20.65 8.29 -14.77
C GLY A 212 20.85 6.82 -15.10
N VAL A 213 20.23 6.31 -16.17
CA VAL A 213 20.46 4.93 -16.65
C VAL A 213 21.94 4.70 -16.97
N ALA A 214 22.60 5.61 -17.70
CA ALA A 214 24.02 5.51 -18.01
C ALA A 214 24.89 5.47 -16.73
N ALA A 215 24.59 6.31 -15.72
CA ALA A 215 25.30 6.30 -14.44
C ALA A 215 25.09 4.99 -13.68
N ILE A 216 23.87 4.43 -13.70
CA ILE A 216 23.58 3.12 -13.08
C ILE A 216 24.40 2.02 -13.76
N HIS A 217 24.57 2.05 -15.06
CA HIS A 217 25.44 1.07 -15.74
C HIS A 217 26.90 1.10 -15.25
N GLU A 218 27.42 2.28 -14.89
CA GLU A 218 28.77 2.34 -14.28
C GLU A 218 28.78 1.66 -12.90
N HIS A 219 27.75 1.87 -12.06
CA HIS A 219 27.63 1.17 -10.78
C HIS A 219 27.47 -0.34 -10.93
N LEU A 220 26.72 -0.79 -11.95
CA LEU A 220 26.56 -2.22 -12.27
C LEU A 220 27.90 -2.85 -12.69
N ARG A 221 28.69 -2.17 -13.55
CA ARG A 221 30.03 -2.63 -13.99
C ARG A 221 31.04 -2.63 -12.85
N ALA A 222 30.94 -1.67 -11.93
CA ALA A 222 31.77 -1.60 -10.73
C ALA A 222 31.43 -2.68 -9.70
N GLY A 223 30.29 -3.38 -9.85
CA GLY A 223 29.80 -4.36 -8.88
C GLY A 223 29.19 -3.77 -7.63
N ASP A 224 28.88 -2.46 -7.65
CA ASP A 224 28.22 -1.77 -6.52
C ASP A 224 26.80 -2.28 -6.27
N VAL A 225 26.07 -2.60 -7.36
CA VAL A 225 24.67 -2.99 -7.36
C VAL A 225 24.37 -4.04 -8.43
N PHE A 226 23.26 -4.76 -8.29
CA PHE A 226 22.73 -5.70 -9.30
C PHE A 226 21.54 -5.13 -10.06
N GLN A 227 20.78 -4.25 -9.42
CA GLN A 227 19.60 -3.58 -9.97
C GLN A 227 19.36 -2.27 -9.22
N VAL A 228 18.90 -1.24 -9.93
CA VAL A 228 18.45 0.02 -9.36
C VAL A 228 17.11 0.41 -10.01
N ASN A 229 16.08 0.67 -9.20
CA ASN A 229 14.81 1.21 -9.70
C ASN A 229 14.89 2.73 -9.82
N LEU A 230 14.99 3.24 -11.05
CA LEU A 230 15.03 4.68 -11.36
C LEU A 230 13.65 5.16 -11.80
N SER A 231 13.20 6.30 -11.30
CA SER A 231 11.88 6.84 -11.60
C SER A 231 11.89 8.26 -12.15
N ARG A 232 10.77 8.66 -12.75
CA ARG A 232 10.49 10.01 -13.24
C ARG A 232 9.08 10.42 -12.84
N GLU A 233 8.79 11.71 -12.88
CA GLU A 233 7.55 12.29 -12.39
C GLU A 233 6.67 12.83 -13.52
N TRP A 234 5.37 12.78 -13.30
CA TRP A 234 4.32 13.46 -14.04
C TRP A 234 3.54 14.36 -13.11
N ARG A 235 3.20 15.54 -13.57
CA ARG A 235 2.43 16.55 -12.83
C ARG A 235 1.21 16.96 -13.64
N ALA A 236 0.10 17.20 -12.95
CA ALA A 236 -1.11 17.70 -13.56
C ALA A 236 -1.85 18.62 -12.60
N LYS A 237 -2.77 19.42 -13.13
CA LYS A 237 -3.74 20.19 -12.35
C LYS A 237 -5.14 19.86 -12.81
N VAL A 238 -5.99 19.47 -11.89
CA VAL A 238 -7.43 19.31 -12.10
C VAL A 238 -8.19 20.45 -11.44
N ALA A 239 -9.46 20.63 -11.80
CA ALA A 239 -10.31 21.62 -11.16
C ALA A 239 -10.42 21.33 -9.66
N ALA A 240 -10.47 22.39 -8.85
CA ALA A 240 -10.42 22.27 -7.38
C ALA A 240 -11.66 21.59 -6.77
N ASP A 241 -12.75 21.51 -7.50
CA ASP A 241 -14.00 20.85 -7.13
C ASP A 241 -14.03 19.34 -7.42
N ILE A 242 -13.00 18.80 -8.12
CA ILE A 242 -12.89 17.36 -8.35
C ILE A 242 -12.49 16.68 -7.04
N ALA A 243 -13.42 15.89 -6.50
CA ALA A 243 -13.18 15.14 -5.28
C ALA A 243 -12.19 13.98 -5.51
N PRO A 244 -11.30 13.67 -4.55
CA PRO A 244 -10.38 12.53 -4.64
C PRO A 244 -11.09 11.21 -4.92
N ALA A 245 -12.25 10.96 -4.29
CA ALA A 245 -13.03 9.75 -4.52
C ALA A 245 -13.55 9.64 -5.97
N GLN A 246 -13.87 10.76 -6.63
CA GLN A 246 -14.26 10.77 -8.04
C GLN A 246 -13.10 10.33 -8.94
N LEU A 247 -11.91 10.85 -8.68
CA LEU A 247 -10.71 10.46 -9.43
C LEU A 247 -10.34 9.00 -9.13
N PHE A 248 -10.55 8.53 -7.90
CA PHE A 248 -10.33 7.14 -7.55
C PHE A 248 -11.32 6.20 -8.26
N ALA A 249 -12.58 6.61 -8.46
CA ALA A 249 -13.55 5.87 -9.28
C ALA A 249 -13.04 5.69 -10.73
N ASN A 250 -12.45 6.74 -11.31
CA ASN A 250 -11.81 6.65 -12.63
C ASN A 250 -10.61 5.70 -12.61
N LEU A 251 -9.78 5.80 -11.57
CA LEU A 251 -8.57 5.00 -11.44
C LEU A 251 -8.87 3.50 -11.32
N ARG A 252 -9.83 3.11 -10.47
CA ARG A 252 -10.20 1.69 -10.29
C ARG A 252 -10.79 1.08 -11.56
N GLN A 253 -11.42 1.89 -12.42
CA GLN A 253 -11.91 1.43 -13.72
C GLN A 253 -10.80 1.33 -14.76
N ALA A 254 -9.92 2.35 -14.84
CA ALA A 254 -8.85 2.43 -15.84
C ALA A 254 -7.69 1.45 -15.56
N ASN A 255 -7.47 1.12 -14.30
CA ASN A 255 -6.34 0.29 -13.85
C ASN A 255 -6.72 -0.53 -12.61
N PRO A 256 -7.66 -1.49 -12.70
CA PRO A 256 -8.05 -2.32 -11.55
C PRO A 256 -6.86 -3.10 -11.00
N ALA A 257 -6.73 -3.15 -9.67
CA ALA A 257 -5.60 -3.78 -8.99
C ALA A 257 -6.02 -4.43 -7.66
N PRO A 258 -5.30 -5.47 -7.19
CA PRO A 258 -5.68 -6.22 -5.99
C PRO A 258 -5.43 -5.49 -4.67
N PHE A 259 -4.59 -4.47 -4.65
CA PHE A 259 -4.24 -3.67 -3.47
C PHE A 259 -4.49 -2.18 -3.71
N ALA A 260 -5.64 -1.86 -4.32
CA ALA A 260 -6.06 -0.49 -4.54
C ALA A 260 -6.40 0.20 -3.20
N GLY A 261 -6.28 1.52 -3.15
CA GLY A 261 -6.59 2.26 -1.94
C GLY A 261 -6.73 3.75 -2.15
N LEU A 262 -7.62 4.33 -1.36
CA LEU A 262 -7.85 5.77 -1.23
C LEU A 262 -7.57 6.17 0.22
N LEU A 263 -6.67 7.10 0.44
CA LEU A 263 -6.48 7.79 1.72
C LEU A 263 -6.83 9.26 1.52
N GLN A 264 -7.70 9.79 2.37
CA GLN A 264 -8.08 11.21 2.42
C GLN A 264 -7.77 11.75 3.82
N TRP A 265 -6.82 12.66 3.92
CA TRP A 265 -6.42 13.23 5.19
C TRP A 265 -6.16 14.73 5.08
N ARG A 266 -7.01 15.53 5.76
CA ARG A 266 -7.01 17.01 5.63
C ARG A 266 -7.22 17.45 4.17
N ASP A 267 -6.27 18.17 3.59
CA ASP A 267 -6.29 18.68 2.21
C ASP A 267 -5.47 17.82 1.22
N TRP A 268 -4.96 16.66 1.68
CA TRP A 268 -4.11 15.77 0.92
C TRP A 268 -4.73 14.37 0.78
N SER A 269 -4.48 13.74 -0.34
CA SER A 269 -5.00 12.39 -0.62
C SER A 269 -3.98 11.56 -1.40
N VAL A 270 -4.01 10.25 -1.15
CA VAL A 270 -3.31 9.22 -1.95
C VAL A 270 -4.35 8.32 -2.60
N LEU A 271 -4.24 8.19 -3.92
CA LEU A 271 -5.09 7.33 -4.74
C LEU A 271 -4.19 6.28 -5.39
N SER A 272 -4.40 5.02 -5.08
CA SER A 272 -3.51 3.94 -5.48
C SER A 272 -4.27 2.84 -6.21
N SER A 273 -3.72 2.34 -7.30
CA SER A 273 -4.10 1.08 -7.92
C SER A 273 -2.91 0.12 -7.94
N SER A 274 -2.38 -0.13 -6.74
CA SER A 274 -1.20 -0.97 -6.58
C SER A 274 -1.48 -2.45 -6.86
N PRO A 275 -0.63 -3.10 -7.65
CA PRO A 275 -0.71 -4.55 -7.85
C PRO A 275 0.04 -5.35 -6.78
N GLU A 276 0.83 -4.69 -5.90
CA GLU A 276 1.87 -5.37 -5.14
C GLU A 276 1.70 -5.18 -3.63
N ARG A 277 1.88 -6.28 -2.89
CA ARG A 277 1.91 -6.31 -1.42
C ARG A 277 3.34 -6.13 -0.92
N LEU A 278 3.52 -5.25 0.08
CA LEU A 278 4.78 -5.14 0.81
C LEU A 278 4.91 -6.29 1.82
N VAL A 279 3.92 -6.42 2.71
CA VAL A 279 3.92 -7.47 3.74
C VAL A 279 2.50 -7.73 4.25
N SER A 280 2.19 -8.98 4.53
CA SER A 280 1.01 -9.39 5.29
C SER A 280 1.44 -10.13 6.54
N VAL A 281 0.79 -9.85 7.66
CA VAL A 281 0.98 -10.55 8.94
C VAL A 281 -0.36 -11.08 9.40
N ARG A 282 -0.42 -12.38 9.65
CA ARG A 282 -1.60 -13.06 10.21
C ARG A 282 -1.16 -13.97 11.36
N GLY A 283 -1.55 -13.61 12.57
CA GLY A 283 -1.09 -14.30 13.77
C GLY A 283 0.42 -14.18 13.93
N ASN A 284 1.14 -15.30 13.77
CA ASN A 284 2.59 -15.34 13.87
C ASN A 284 3.29 -15.59 12.51
N VAL A 285 2.56 -15.49 11.40
CA VAL A 285 3.13 -15.68 10.05
C VAL A 285 3.21 -14.34 9.34
N ALA A 286 4.40 -13.98 8.89
CA ALA A 286 4.63 -12.88 7.98
C ALA A 286 4.85 -13.43 6.56
N SER A 287 4.31 -12.76 5.55
CA SER A 287 4.51 -13.12 4.13
C SER A 287 4.68 -11.88 3.25
N THR A 288 5.48 -12.05 2.20
CA THR A 288 5.67 -11.08 1.12
C THR A 288 5.36 -11.76 -0.21
N ARG A 289 4.99 -10.97 -1.23
CA ARG A 289 4.58 -11.54 -2.52
C ARG A 289 5.20 -10.77 -3.69
N PRO A 290 6.50 -10.98 -3.95
CA PRO A 290 7.20 -10.30 -5.04
C PRO A 290 6.62 -10.68 -6.39
N ILE A 291 6.52 -9.66 -7.26
CA ILE A 291 6.07 -9.78 -8.65
C ILE A 291 7.27 -9.51 -9.54
N ALA A 292 7.53 -10.40 -10.51
CA ALA A 292 8.47 -10.15 -11.58
C ALA A 292 7.89 -10.61 -12.92
N GLY A 293 8.27 -9.90 -13.98
CA GLY A 293 7.72 -10.18 -15.29
C GLY A 293 6.25 -9.82 -15.42
N THR A 294 5.95 -9.02 -16.41
CA THR A 294 4.57 -8.62 -16.73
C THR A 294 4.38 -8.70 -18.23
N ARG A 295 3.29 -9.32 -18.66
CA ARG A 295 2.85 -9.29 -20.06
C ARG A 295 1.44 -8.74 -20.14
N ALA A 296 1.21 -7.86 -21.11
CA ALA A 296 -0.14 -7.37 -21.40
C ALA A 296 -1.03 -8.52 -21.87
N ARG A 297 -2.25 -8.57 -21.36
CA ARG A 297 -3.30 -9.43 -21.85
C ARG A 297 -4.04 -8.72 -22.98
N LEU A 298 -3.99 -9.27 -24.20
CA LEU A 298 -4.64 -8.72 -25.39
C LEU A 298 -5.82 -9.62 -25.76
N GLY A 299 -7.00 -9.04 -25.96
CA GLY A 299 -8.19 -9.80 -26.36
C GLY A 299 -7.94 -10.56 -27.68
N GLY A 300 -8.28 -11.84 -27.72
CA GLY A 300 -8.07 -12.70 -28.89
C GLY A 300 -6.70 -13.35 -29.00
N ASP A 301 -5.82 -13.14 -28.04
CA ASP A 301 -4.49 -13.76 -28.00
C ASP A 301 -4.53 -15.21 -27.49
N ASP A 302 -3.52 -15.96 -27.90
CA ASP A 302 -3.17 -17.22 -27.24
C ASP A 302 -2.50 -16.93 -25.91
N ASP A 303 -3.30 -16.70 -24.87
CA ASP A 303 -2.86 -16.48 -23.48
C ASP A 303 -1.87 -17.57 -23.03
N VAL A 304 -2.04 -18.82 -23.51
CA VAL A 304 -1.17 -19.95 -23.15
C VAL A 304 0.23 -19.78 -23.74
N ALA A 305 0.37 -19.30 -24.97
CA ALA A 305 1.67 -19.05 -25.58
C ALA A 305 2.41 -17.92 -24.86
N ARG A 306 1.74 -16.82 -24.53
CA ARG A 306 2.32 -15.71 -23.76
C ARG A 306 2.73 -16.10 -22.35
N LEU A 307 1.94 -16.93 -21.68
CA LEU A 307 2.27 -17.45 -20.37
C LEU A 307 3.51 -18.36 -20.43
N ARG A 308 3.61 -19.21 -21.46
CA ARG A 308 4.81 -20.04 -21.71
C ARG A 308 6.05 -19.19 -21.99
N GLU A 309 5.90 -18.15 -22.81
CA GLU A 309 6.98 -17.18 -23.09
C GLU A 309 7.45 -16.50 -21.81
N LEU A 310 6.52 -16.01 -20.97
CA LEU A 310 6.82 -15.35 -19.72
C LEU A 310 7.60 -16.24 -18.75
N ILE A 311 7.14 -17.49 -18.53
CA ILE A 311 7.82 -18.46 -17.67
C ILE A 311 9.16 -18.92 -18.27
N GLY A 312 9.21 -19.06 -19.58
CA GLY A 312 10.39 -19.55 -20.30
C GLY A 312 11.52 -18.55 -20.41
N HIS A 313 11.29 -17.27 -20.11
CA HIS A 313 12.28 -16.22 -20.33
C HIS A 313 13.38 -16.24 -19.25
N PRO A 314 14.66 -16.59 -19.59
CA PRO A 314 15.72 -16.80 -18.59
C PRO A 314 15.99 -15.56 -17.75
N LYS A 315 15.95 -14.35 -18.35
CA LYS A 315 16.18 -13.07 -17.66
C LYS A 315 15.11 -12.79 -16.60
N GLU A 316 13.82 -12.92 -16.96
CA GLU A 316 12.70 -12.72 -16.03
C GLU A 316 12.78 -13.66 -14.83
N ARG A 317 13.20 -14.92 -15.08
CA ARG A 317 13.41 -15.91 -14.01
C ARG A 317 14.58 -15.55 -13.11
N ALA A 318 15.71 -15.12 -13.66
CA ALA A 318 16.88 -14.71 -12.90
C ALA A 318 16.58 -13.49 -12.02
N GLU A 319 15.91 -12.48 -12.58
CA GLU A 319 15.45 -11.32 -11.82
C GLU A 319 14.50 -11.73 -10.70
N HIS A 320 13.55 -12.61 -10.99
CA HIS A 320 12.59 -13.08 -9.98
C HIS A 320 13.26 -13.85 -8.82
N VAL A 321 14.25 -14.70 -9.11
CA VAL A 321 15.04 -15.38 -8.07
C VAL A 321 15.78 -14.38 -7.18
N MET A 322 16.37 -13.34 -7.77
CA MET A 322 17.02 -12.28 -7.00
C MET A 322 16.04 -11.55 -6.07
N LEU A 323 14.82 -11.23 -6.54
CA LEU A 323 13.78 -10.61 -5.72
C LEU A 323 13.33 -11.54 -4.59
N ILE A 324 13.15 -12.83 -4.86
CA ILE A 324 12.81 -13.83 -3.82
C ILE A 324 13.89 -13.86 -2.74
N ASP A 325 15.20 -13.88 -3.11
CA ASP A 325 16.28 -13.90 -2.14
C ASP A 325 16.34 -12.62 -1.30
N LEU A 326 16.02 -11.47 -1.89
CA LEU A 326 15.93 -10.20 -1.18
C LEU A 326 14.81 -10.24 -0.13
N GLU A 327 13.61 -10.71 -0.49
CA GLU A 327 12.47 -10.86 0.42
C GLU A 327 12.74 -11.90 1.52
N ARG A 328 13.42 -13.01 1.18
CA ARG A 328 13.87 -14.01 2.17
C ARG A 328 14.83 -13.41 3.20
N ASN A 329 15.77 -12.59 2.75
CA ASN A 329 16.69 -11.86 3.62
C ASN A 329 15.95 -10.90 4.54
N ASP A 330 15.01 -10.13 4.03
CA ASP A 330 14.22 -9.16 4.81
C ASP A 330 13.38 -9.87 5.88
N LEU A 331 12.62 -10.91 5.53
CA LEU A 331 11.87 -11.72 6.50
C LEU A 331 12.77 -12.45 7.48
N GLY A 332 13.96 -12.91 7.06
CA GLY A 332 14.94 -13.56 7.93
C GLY A 332 15.37 -12.72 9.12
N ARG A 333 15.28 -11.39 9.01
CA ARG A 333 15.62 -10.46 10.10
C ARG A 333 14.63 -10.51 11.28
N VAL A 334 13.40 -10.95 11.06
CA VAL A 334 12.31 -10.96 12.08
C VAL A 334 11.70 -12.35 12.32
N CYS A 335 11.94 -13.31 11.45
CA CYS A 335 11.42 -14.67 11.57
C CYS A 335 12.36 -15.61 12.36
N VAL A 336 11.80 -16.72 12.81
CA VAL A 336 12.55 -17.82 13.43
C VAL A 336 13.54 -18.39 12.40
N PRO A 337 14.83 -18.59 12.74
CA PRO A 337 15.78 -19.20 11.83
C PRO A 337 15.30 -20.53 11.26
N GLY A 338 15.42 -20.70 9.94
CA GLY A 338 14.96 -21.90 9.22
C GLY A 338 13.46 -21.93 8.90
N SER A 339 12.65 -20.96 9.37
CA SER A 339 11.21 -20.92 9.09
C SER A 339 10.82 -20.17 7.81
N VAL A 340 11.78 -19.44 7.21
CA VAL A 340 11.51 -18.68 5.98
C VAL A 340 11.55 -19.65 4.78
N VAL A 341 10.40 -19.80 4.13
CA VAL A 341 10.19 -20.69 2.99
C VAL A 341 9.53 -19.97 1.82
N VAL A 342 9.79 -20.46 0.63
CA VAL A 342 9.06 -20.09 -0.60
C VAL A 342 8.05 -21.20 -0.82
N ASP A 343 6.78 -20.96 -0.53
CA ASP A 343 5.71 -21.98 -0.64
C ASP A 343 4.93 -21.89 -1.95
N GLU A 344 5.02 -20.76 -2.66
CA GLU A 344 4.60 -20.62 -4.05
C GLU A 344 5.77 -20.07 -4.85
N LEU A 345 6.22 -20.78 -5.86
CA LEU A 345 7.36 -20.40 -6.69
C LEU A 345 6.92 -20.18 -8.15
N MET A 346 7.09 -18.95 -8.65
CA MET A 346 6.84 -18.58 -10.04
C MET A 346 5.44 -19.00 -10.54
N THR A 347 4.44 -18.77 -9.70
CA THR A 347 3.03 -18.98 -10.04
C THR A 347 2.56 -17.87 -10.97
N LEU A 348 1.70 -18.24 -11.93
CA LEU A 348 1.10 -17.26 -12.84
C LEU A 348 -0.20 -16.71 -12.25
N GLU A 349 -0.28 -15.40 -12.14
CA GLU A 349 -1.50 -14.68 -11.83
C GLU A 349 -1.97 -13.88 -13.06
N SER A 350 -3.23 -14.08 -13.43
CA SER A 350 -3.87 -13.39 -14.56
C SER A 350 -4.91 -12.42 -14.05
N TYR A 351 -4.76 -11.16 -14.41
CA TYR A 351 -5.72 -10.10 -14.14
C TYR A 351 -6.40 -9.65 -15.44
N ALA A 352 -7.30 -8.68 -15.37
CA ALA A 352 -8.08 -8.23 -16.53
C ALA A 352 -7.21 -7.81 -17.74
N HIS A 353 -6.04 -7.21 -17.48
CA HIS A 353 -5.21 -6.60 -18.52
C HIS A 353 -3.76 -7.11 -18.55
N VAL A 354 -3.35 -7.94 -17.60
CA VAL A 354 -1.96 -8.37 -17.43
C VAL A 354 -1.84 -9.77 -16.85
N HIS A 355 -0.73 -10.42 -17.19
CA HIS A 355 -0.24 -11.63 -16.53
C HIS A 355 1.04 -11.31 -15.78
N HIS A 356 1.20 -11.87 -14.58
CA HIS A 356 2.38 -11.72 -13.73
C HIS A 356 2.95 -13.07 -13.32
N ILE A 357 4.27 -13.12 -13.14
CA ILE A 357 4.93 -14.18 -12.36
C ILE A 357 5.00 -13.69 -10.91
N VAL A 358 4.49 -14.50 -10.01
CA VAL A 358 4.42 -14.19 -8.59
C VAL A 358 4.99 -15.35 -7.78
N SER A 359 5.69 -15.04 -6.69
CA SER A 359 6.08 -16.03 -5.69
C SER A 359 5.60 -15.60 -4.33
N ASN A 360 5.39 -16.56 -3.41
CA ASN A 360 5.08 -16.25 -2.02
C ASN A 360 6.25 -16.66 -1.13
N VAL A 361 6.73 -15.72 -0.33
CA VAL A 361 7.76 -15.95 0.69
C VAL A 361 7.12 -15.73 2.06
N ARG A 362 7.19 -16.73 2.94
CA ARG A 362 6.63 -16.60 4.29
C ARG A 362 7.58 -17.12 5.36
N GLY A 363 7.38 -16.63 6.58
CA GLY A 363 8.15 -17.10 7.74
C GLY A 363 7.37 -16.94 9.03
N THR A 364 7.75 -17.73 10.04
CA THR A 364 7.18 -17.63 11.39
C THR A 364 7.91 -16.55 12.18
N LEU A 365 7.20 -15.52 12.62
CA LEU A 365 7.75 -14.43 13.43
C LEU A 365 8.33 -14.95 14.76
N ARG A 366 9.46 -14.40 15.16
CA ARG A 366 10.00 -14.65 16.51
C ARG A 366 9.05 -14.11 17.58
N PRO A 367 8.95 -14.76 18.76
CA PRO A 367 8.18 -14.22 19.87
C PRO A 367 8.62 -12.79 20.24
N GLY A 368 7.64 -11.90 20.43
CA GLY A 368 7.91 -10.52 20.87
C GLY A 368 8.30 -9.54 19.78
N VAL A 369 8.33 -9.95 18.51
CA VAL A 369 8.54 -9.02 17.38
C VAL A 369 7.37 -8.02 17.32
N SER A 370 7.69 -6.73 17.32
CA SER A 370 6.71 -5.66 17.18
C SER A 370 6.35 -5.39 15.72
N PRO A 371 5.19 -4.76 15.44
CA PRO A 371 4.84 -4.30 14.08
C PRO A 371 5.90 -3.39 13.48
N GLY A 372 6.47 -2.47 14.25
CA GLY A 372 7.54 -1.59 13.80
C GLY A 372 8.82 -2.34 13.44
N ALA A 373 9.16 -3.42 14.16
CA ALA A 373 10.29 -4.25 13.81
C ALA A 373 10.10 -4.95 12.45
N ILE A 374 8.85 -5.37 12.14
CA ILE A 374 8.52 -5.95 10.83
C ILE A 374 8.65 -4.89 9.74
N ILE A 375 8.07 -3.70 9.95
CA ILE A 375 8.19 -2.57 9.00
C ILE A 375 9.66 -2.27 8.73
N ARG A 376 10.50 -2.14 9.77
CA ARG A 376 11.96 -1.91 9.60
C ARG A 376 12.67 -3.00 8.81
N ALA A 377 12.19 -4.23 8.87
CA ALA A 377 12.80 -5.33 8.14
C ALA A 377 12.52 -5.27 6.64
N VAL A 378 11.27 -4.94 6.25
CA VAL A 378 10.80 -5.04 4.87
C VAL A 378 10.75 -3.72 4.11
N PHE A 379 10.60 -2.57 4.80
CA PHE A 379 10.40 -1.26 4.18
C PHE A 379 11.72 -0.52 3.88
N PRO A 380 11.82 0.18 2.74
CA PRO A 380 10.93 0.05 1.58
C PRO A 380 11.14 -1.29 0.87
N GLY A 381 10.16 -1.70 0.04
CA GLY A 381 10.21 -2.97 -0.67
C GLY A 381 11.45 -3.12 -1.55
N GLY A 382 11.96 -4.34 -1.64
CA GLY A 382 13.14 -4.64 -2.45
C GLY A 382 12.89 -4.48 -3.94
N THR A 383 11.71 -4.87 -4.41
CA THR A 383 11.29 -4.84 -5.81
C THR A 383 11.28 -3.44 -6.41
N ILE A 384 11.10 -2.40 -5.57
CA ILE A 384 10.98 -0.99 -6.01
C ILE A 384 12.20 -0.14 -5.62
N THR A 385 13.22 -0.73 -5.02
CA THR A 385 14.52 -0.11 -4.71
C THR A 385 15.63 -0.74 -5.51
N GLY A 386 15.98 -1.97 -5.23
CA GLY A 386 17.02 -2.76 -5.89
C GLY A 386 17.94 -3.46 -4.90
N CYS A 387 19.03 -4.01 -5.39
CA CYS A 387 19.94 -4.86 -4.60
C CYS A 387 21.41 -4.47 -4.83
N PRO A 388 22.20 -4.30 -3.75
CA PRO A 388 21.89 -4.25 -2.31
C PRO A 388 21.05 -3.01 -1.93
N LYS A 389 20.02 -3.20 -1.09
CA LYS A 389 18.95 -2.19 -0.81
C LYS A 389 19.50 -0.82 -0.39
N VAL A 390 20.40 -0.75 0.59
CA VAL A 390 20.91 0.53 1.10
C VAL A 390 21.71 1.29 0.04
N ARG A 391 22.58 0.57 -0.70
CA ARG A 391 23.40 1.19 -1.74
C ARG A 391 22.54 1.70 -2.89
N THR A 392 21.52 0.95 -3.30
CA THR A 392 20.60 1.39 -4.36
C THR A 392 19.81 2.62 -3.95
N MET A 393 19.35 2.72 -2.68
CA MET A 393 18.67 3.91 -2.19
C MET A 393 19.57 5.16 -2.17
N GLN A 394 20.87 5.02 -1.89
CA GLN A 394 21.83 6.12 -2.01
C GLN A 394 21.96 6.59 -3.47
N ILE A 395 22.13 5.65 -4.40
CA ILE A 395 22.23 5.96 -5.84
C ILE A 395 20.93 6.62 -6.34
N ILE A 396 19.77 6.12 -5.94
CA ILE A 396 18.47 6.72 -6.26
C ILE A 396 18.42 8.17 -5.76
N ALA A 397 18.82 8.43 -4.52
CA ALA A 397 18.81 9.77 -3.94
C ALA A 397 19.74 10.73 -4.71
N GLU A 398 20.91 10.26 -5.14
CA GLU A 398 21.87 11.02 -5.92
C GLU A 398 21.34 11.35 -7.33
N LEU A 399 20.75 10.35 -8.01
CA LEU A 399 20.32 10.48 -9.40
C LEU A 399 18.98 11.18 -9.59
N GLU A 400 18.01 10.93 -8.71
CA GLU A 400 16.71 11.60 -8.77
C GLU A 400 16.76 13.02 -8.20
N GLY A 401 17.59 13.28 -7.18
CA GLY A 401 17.79 14.61 -6.58
C GLY A 401 16.55 15.21 -5.90
N VAL A 402 15.45 14.46 -5.85
CA VAL A 402 14.16 14.84 -5.25
C VAL A 402 13.58 13.68 -4.45
N GLY A 403 12.74 13.97 -3.47
CA GLY A 403 12.04 12.93 -2.72
C GLY A 403 10.93 12.27 -3.53
N ARG A 404 10.61 11.04 -3.17
CA ARG A 404 9.59 10.22 -3.85
C ARG A 404 8.18 10.38 -3.29
N GLY A 405 8.04 10.83 -2.02
CA GLY A 405 6.76 10.99 -1.34
C GLY A 405 6.03 9.67 -1.18
N ALA A 406 4.80 9.59 -1.67
CA ALA A 406 4.02 8.35 -1.63
C ALA A 406 4.57 7.27 -2.56
N TYR A 407 5.22 7.64 -3.66
CA TYR A 407 5.75 6.66 -4.61
C TYR A 407 6.79 5.75 -3.95
N THR A 408 6.60 4.44 -4.09
CA THR A 408 7.40 3.38 -3.45
C THR A 408 7.34 3.36 -1.91
N GLY A 409 6.42 4.13 -1.35
CA GLY A 409 5.97 4.03 0.02
C GLY A 409 4.98 2.88 0.23
N SER A 410 4.14 2.98 1.26
CA SER A 410 3.16 1.94 1.60
C SER A 410 1.87 2.52 2.16
N LEU A 411 0.75 1.87 1.86
CA LEU A 411 -0.57 2.14 2.43
C LEU A 411 -1.17 0.81 2.89
N GLY A 412 -1.85 0.81 4.04
CA GLY A 412 -2.51 -0.37 4.53
C GLY A 412 -2.96 -0.22 5.98
N TYR A 413 -2.99 -1.31 6.73
CA TYR A 413 -3.48 -1.28 8.11
C TYR A 413 -2.63 -2.12 9.07
N LEU A 414 -2.75 -1.77 10.34
CA LEU A 414 -2.26 -2.50 11.49
C LEU A 414 -3.40 -2.66 12.50
N ASN A 415 -3.73 -3.89 12.87
CA ASN A 415 -4.70 -4.20 13.93
C ASN A 415 -4.08 -4.09 15.33
N THR A 416 -4.93 -3.91 16.34
CA THR A 416 -4.50 -3.92 17.76
C THR A 416 -3.90 -5.26 18.19
N ASP A 417 -4.20 -6.37 17.51
CA ASP A 417 -3.60 -7.70 17.79
C ASP A 417 -2.27 -7.96 17.06
N GLY A 418 -1.86 -7.04 16.16
CA GLY A 418 -0.62 -7.11 15.41
C GLY A 418 -0.75 -7.68 14.00
N ASP A 419 -1.94 -8.17 13.59
CA ASP A 419 -2.19 -8.49 12.19
C ASP A 419 -2.07 -7.22 11.34
N MET A 420 -1.46 -7.33 10.17
CA MET A 420 -1.12 -6.18 9.33
C MET A 420 -1.17 -6.58 7.86
N ASP A 421 -1.58 -5.67 6.99
CA ASP A 421 -1.46 -5.81 5.54
C ASP A 421 -1.09 -4.46 4.92
N LEU A 422 0.06 -4.40 4.27
CA LEU A 422 0.64 -3.21 3.67
C LEU A 422 0.95 -3.46 2.20
N ASN A 423 0.54 -2.54 1.32
CA ASN A 423 0.89 -2.55 -0.09
C ASN A 423 2.19 -1.79 -0.36
N ILE A 424 2.67 -1.84 -1.61
CA ILE A 424 3.68 -0.94 -2.14
C ILE A 424 2.98 0.12 -2.99
N LEU A 425 3.18 1.40 -2.69
CA LEU A 425 2.56 2.50 -3.43
C LEU A 425 3.26 2.73 -4.79
N ILE A 426 2.89 1.93 -5.76
CA ILE A 426 3.17 2.14 -7.18
C ILE A 426 1.84 2.31 -7.92
N ARG A 427 1.87 2.88 -9.13
CA ARG A 427 0.63 3.25 -9.86
C ARG A 427 -0.31 4.08 -8.98
N SER A 428 0.27 5.04 -8.29
CA SER A 428 -0.40 5.86 -7.29
C SER A 428 -0.27 7.33 -7.63
N LEU A 429 -1.32 8.10 -7.32
CA LEU A 429 -1.42 9.54 -7.47
C LEU A 429 -1.42 10.18 -6.08
N GLU A 430 -0.69 11.26 -5.92
CA GLU A 430 -0.88 12.20 -4.82
C GLU A 430 -1.70 13.39 -5.31
N MET A 431 -2.71 13.78 -4.54
CA MET A 431 -3.57 14.93 -4.84
C MET A 431 -3.60 15.89 -3.68
N ARG A 432 -3.38 17.18 -3.97
CA ARG A 432 -3.53 18.26 -2.99
C ARG A 432 -3.98 19.54 -3.65
N ALA A 433 -5.10 20.11 -3.21
CA ALA A 433 -5.64 21.37 -3.73
C ALA A 433 -5.69 21.41 -5.27
N GLY A 434 -6.14 20.31 -5.92
CA GLY A 434 -6.20 20.17 -7.37
C GLY A 434 -4.85 19.92 -8.07
N SER A 435 -3.72 20.01 -7.38
CA SER A 435 -2.43 19.57 -7.91
C SER A 435 -2.31 18.06 -7.78
N LEU A 436 -1.95 17.41 -8.88
CA LEU A 436 -1.69 15.96 -8.96
C LEU A 436 -0.24 15.73 -9.29
N ARG A 437 0.35 14.71 -8.67
CA ARG A 437 1.65 14.19 -9.05
C ARG A 437 1.68 12.68 -8.93
N PHE A 438 2.46 12.03 -9.76
CA PHE A 438 2.74 10.61 -9.68
C PHE A 438 4.07 10.29 -10.32
N ARG A 439 4.63 9.15 -9.97
CA ARG A 439 5.91 8.67 -10.51
C ARG A 439 5.74 7.26 -11.08
N ALA A 440 6.59 6.96 -12.05
CA ALA A 440 6.77 5.61 -12.56
C ALA A 440 8.25 5.36 -12.81
N GLY A 441 8.71 4.14 -12.55
CA GLY A 441 10.12 3.77 -12.65
C GLY A 441 10.33 2.45 -13.37
N ALA A 442 11.58 2.21 -13.73
CA ALA A 442 12.06 0.96 -14.31
C ALA A 442 13.23 0.40 -13.50
N GLY A 443 13.31 -0.92 -13.40
CA GLY A 443 14.41 -1.64 -12.78
C GLY A 443 15.59 -1.76 -13.73
N ILE A 444 16.62 -0.95 -13.54
CA ILE A 444 17.78 -0.92 -14.41
C ILE A 444 18.75 -2.03 -14.02
N VAL A 445 19.05 -2.90 -14.97
CA VAL A 445 19.99 -4.03 -14.86
C VAL A 445 21.05 -3.93 -15.98
N ALA A 446 22.02 -4.85 -15.98
CA ALA A 446 23.15 -4.79 -16.90
C ALA A 446 22.78 -4.74 -18.40
N ASP A 447 21.67 -5.40 -18.78
CA ASP A 447 21.20 -5.46 -20.17
C ASP A 447 20.16 -4.38 -20.50
N SER A 448 19.86 -3.45 -19.59
CA SER A 448 18.89 -2.39 -19.81
C SER A 448 19.33 -1.44 -20.90
N ILE A 449 18.39 -1.01 -21.76
CA ILE A 449 18.61 -0.03 -22.82
C ILE A 449 17.81 1.21 -22.46
N GLY A 450 18.48 2.38 -22.34
CA GLY A 450 17.90 3.61 -21.79
C GLY A 450 16.55 3.99 -22.39
N GLU A 451 16.42 3.96 -23.73
CA GLU A 451 15.18 4.30 -24.42
C GLU A 451 14.05 3.30 -24.12
N ARG A 452 14.37 2.01 -24.00
CA ARG A 452 13.37 0.98 -23.65
C ARG A 452 12.88 1.16 -22.22
N GLU A 453 13.79 1.46 -21.28
CA GLU A 453 13.44 1.72 -19.89
C GLU A 453 12.62 3.02 -19.76
N LEU A 454 12.93 4.05 -20.57
CA LEU A 454 12.11 5.26 -20.66
C LEU A 454 10.69 4.93 -21.12
N ASP A 455 10.54 4.13 -22.18
CA ASP A 455 9.23 3.70 -22.68
C ASP A 455 8.49 2.80 -21.67
N GLU A 456 9.22 2.01 -20.87
CA GLU A 456 8.64 1.24 -19.77
C GLU A 456 8.04 2.14 -18.70
N THR A 457 8.71 3.24 -18.32
CA THR A 457 8.12 4.22 -17.37
C THR A 457 6.82 4.80 -17.90
N ARG A 458 6.75 5.14 -19.19
CA ARG A 458 5.53 5.62 -19.87
C ARG A 458 4.44 4.55 -19.91
N ALA A 459 4.81 3.29 -20.18
CA ALA A 459 3.89 2.17 -20.16
C ALA A 459 3.26 1.98 -18.77
N LYS A 460 4.06 2.10 -17.69
CA LYS A 460 3.60 2.03 -16.32
C LYS A 460 2.72 3.22 -15.91
N ALA A 461 2.92 4.39 -16.50
CA ALA A 461 2.10 5.59 -16.29
C ALA A 461 0.73 5.54 -17.00
N ARG A 462 0.57 4.75 -18.07
CA ARG A 462 -0.64 4.75 -18.93
C ARG A 462 -1.94 4.55 -18.18
N GLY A 463 -1.97 3.67 -17.16
CA GLY A 463 -3.19 3.44 -16.35
C GLY A 463 -3.63 4.70 -15.60
N LEU A 464 -2.66 5.45 -15.06
CA LEU A 464 -2.91 6.72 -14.37
C LEU A 464 -3.34 7.81 -15.36
N LEU A 465 -2.68 7.90 -16.51
CA LEU A 465 -3.03 8.84 -17.58
C LEU A 465 -4.45 8.59 -18.10
N ARG A 466 -4.85 7.32 -18.28
CA ARG A 466 -6.24 6.97 -18.67
C ARG A 466 -7.25 7.39 -17.60
N ALA A 467 -6.93 7.22 -16.32
CA ALA A 467 -7.80 7.68 -15.23
C ALA A 467 -8.01 9.21 -15.26
N LEU A 468 -7.02 9.95 -15.79
CA LEU A 468 -7.07 11.40 -16.02
C LEU A 468 -7.69 11.78 -17.38
N GLY A 469 -8.10 10.82 -18.21
CA GLY A 469 -8.62 11.06 -19.56
C GLY A 469 -7.57 11.45 -20.60
N ALA A 470 -6.27 11.26 -20.32
CA ALA A 470 -5.15 11.75 -21.14
C ALA A 470 -4.45 10.66 -21.98
N ALA A 471 -4.99 9.43 -22.06
CA ALA A 471 -4.43 8.32 -22.83
C ALA A 471 -5.50 7.45 -23.51
#